data_53ee10188e88e842336b5271f90125e3
#
_entry.id   53ee10188e88e842336b5271f90125e3
#
_cell.length_a   1.000
_cell.length_b   1.000
_cell.length_c   1.000
_cell.angle_alpha   90.00
_cell.angle_beta   90.00
_cell.angle_gamma   90.00
#
_symmetry.space_group_name_H-M   'P 1'
#
loop_
_entity.id
_entity.type
_entity.pdbx_description
1 polymer ?
#
loop_
_entity_poly.entity_id
_entity_poly.type
_entity_poly.pdbx_seq_one_letter_code
_entity_poly.pdbx_strand_id
1 'polypeptide(L)'
;MNRLLALPLLLATIAAAAPMPKVEVATGDWNDLPALQSRGYDHLHSNVMQRIWELAHSRTCTIPGYSIGNLDFRMSFAAQYNPDGSVARVIVPKLDCPEAESVLAGAVVEMIEAGDYRPTVKSDQGWYKGSLTFGFEGGRGS
;
A
#
# COMPACT_ATOMS: atom_id res chain seq x y z
N MET A 1 -47.27 44.84 7.25
CA MET A 1 -46.35 43.98 8.06
C MET A 1 -45.72 42.97 7.14
N ASN A 2 -44.55 43.29 6.60
CA ASN A 2 -43.80 42.38 5.71
C ASN A 2 -42.81 41.55 6.57
N ARG A 3 -43.09 40.28 6.72
CA ARG A 3 -42.13 39.32 7.28
C ARG A 3 -41.25 38.81 6.14
N LEU A 4 -40.06 39.34 6.04
CA LEU A 4 -38.99 38.79 5.22
C LEU A 4 -38.48 37.49 5.89
N LEU A 5 -38.85 36.37 5.30
CA LEU A 5 -38.28 35.06 5.62
C LEU A 5 -36.86 35.00 5.02
N ALA A 6 -35.83 35.16 5.84
CA ALA A 6 -34.47 34.89 5.46
C ALA A 6 -34.28 33.36 5.41
N LEU A 7 -34.12 32.81 4.20
CA LEU A 7 -33.67 31.44 3.99
C LEU A 7 -32.17 31.35 4.33
N PRO A 8 -31.76 30.45 5.22
CA PRO A 8 -30.33 30.20 5.39
C PRO A 8 -29.79 29.43 4.17
N LEU A 9 -28.87 30.05 3.45
CA LEU A 9 -28.06 29.35 2.41
C LEU A 9 -27.17 28.35 3.13
N LEU A 10 -27.54 27.07 3.06
CA LEU A 10 -26.64 25.96 3.41
C LEU A 10 -25.56 25.86 2.34
N LEU A 11 -24.41 26.44 2.61
CA LEU A 11 -23.17 26.16 1.85
C LEU A 11 -22.76 24.71 2.13
N ALA A 12 -23.11 23.82 1.22
CA ALA A 12 -22.55 22.46 1.21
C ALA A 12 -21.06 22.58 0.82
N THR A 13 -20.18 22.48 1.80
CA THR A 13 -18.75 22.31 1.56
C THR A 13 -18.54 20.92 0.96
N ILE A 14 -18.31 20.86 -0.36
CA ILE A 14 -17.86 19.66 -1.03
C ILE A 14 -16.43 19.42 -0.53
N ALA A 15 -16.26 18.46 0.39
CA ALA A 15 -14.94 18.00 0.77
C ALA A 15 -14.30 17.33 -0.47
N ALA A 16 -13.27 17.97 -1.03
CA ALA A 16 -12.50 17.37 -2.11
C ALA A 16 -11.82 16.11 -1.56
N ALA A 17 -12.02 14.95 -2.25
CA ALA A 17 -11.32 13.72 -1.94
C ALA A 17 -9.81 13.96 -2.05
N ALA A 18 -9.01 13.42 -1.09
CA ALA A 18 -7.56 13.50 -1.16
C ALA A 18 -7.08 12.85 -2.46
N PRO A 19 -6.10 13.45 -3.18
CA PRO A 19 -5.58 12.86 -4.42
C PRO A 19 -4.96 11.49 -4.12
N MET A 20 -5.22 10.52 -5.00
CA MET A 20 -4.60 9.20 -4.89
C MET A 20 -3.08 9.31 -5.06
N PRO A 21 -2.29 8.55 -4.30
CA PRO A 21 -0.84 8.56 -4.45
C PRO A 21 -0.44 8.02 -5.84
N LYS A 22 0.63 8.57 -6.40
CA LYS A 22 1.24 8.03 -7.61
C LYS A 22 1.93 6.71 -7.28
N VAL A 23 1.59 5.65 -8.01
CA VAL A 23 2.21 4.33 -7.85
C VAL A 23 3.18 4.08 -8.98
N GLU A 24 4.37 3.62 -8.64
CA GLU A 24 5.45 3.28 -9.58
C GLU A 24 5.98 1.88 -9.26
N VAL A 25 6.42 1.18 -10.29
CA VAL A 25 7.17 -0.08 -10.19
C VAL A 25 8.60 0.19 -10.61
N ALA A 26 9.54 -0.07 -9.72
CA ALA A 26 10.95 0.19 -10.01
C ALA A 26 11.87 -0.80 -9.30
N THR A 27 13.05 -1.00 -9.87
CA THR A 27 14.16 -1.64 -9.18
C THR A 27 14.90 -0.58 -8.37
N GLY A 28 15.10 -0.82 -7.08
CA GLY A 28 15.79 0.13 -6.21
C GLY A 28 16.27 -0.54 -4.92
N ASP A 29 17.23 0.13 -4.29
CA ASP A 29 17.65 -0.19 -2.93
C ASP A 29 17.20 0.96 -2.01
N TRP A 30 16.32 0.63 -1.09
CA TRP A 30 15.76 1.59 -0.14
C TRP A 30 16.28 1.40 1.28
N ASN A 31 17.39 0.66 1.44
CA ASN A 31 17.94 0.32 2.75
C ASN A 31 18.39 1.56 3.55
N ASP A 32 18.82 2.60 2.87
CA ASP A 32 19.26 3.85 3.49
C ASP A 32 18.11 4.78 3.90
N LEU A 33 16.88 4.47 3.51
CA LEU A 33 15.71 5.27 3.90
C LEU A 33 15.29 4.97 5.34
N PRO A 34 14.81 5.99 6.08
CA PRO A 34 14.21 5.77 7.38
C PRO A 34 13.03 4.79 7.28
N ALA A 35 12.93 3.88 8.23
CA ALA A 35 11.88 2.87 8.23
C ALA A 35 10.52 3.46 8.67
N LEU A 36 9.46 3.04 8.00
CA LEU A 36 8.09 3.19 8.50
C LEU A 36 7.88 2.21 9.65
N GLN A 37 7.18 2.66 10.68
CA GLN A 37 6.71 1.78 11.73
C GLN A 37 5.41 1.12 11.30
N SER A 38 5.38 -0.22 11.32
CA SER A 38 4.15 -0.99 11.19
C SER A 38 3.37 -0.99 12.52
N ARG A 39 2.06 -0.87 12.45
CA ARG A 39 1.18 -0.96 13.62
C ARG A 39 0.80 -2.40 13.99
N GLY A 40 1.50 -3.38 13.49
CA GLY A 40 1.23 -4.80 13.74
C GLY A 40 0.22 -5.44 12.79
N TYR A 41 -0.19 -4.72 11.77
CA TYR A 41 -1.08 -5.19 10.69
C TYR A 41 -0.36 -5.19 9.33
N ASP A 42 0.90 -5.63 9.35
CA ASP A 42 1.70 -5.85 8.15
C ASP A 42 1.28 -7.10 7.34
N HIS A 43 0.12 -7.65 7.71
CA HIS A 43 -0.45 -8.80 7.03
C HIS A 43 -1.37 -8.36 5.89
N LEU A 44 -1.07 -8.84 4.71
CA LEU A 44 -1.97 -8.70 3.56
C LEU A 44 -3.31 -9.38 3.83
N HIS A 45 -4.37 -8.80 3.29
CA HIS A 45 -5.66 -9.46 3.28
C HIS A 45 -5.57 -10.83 2.58
N SER A 46 -6.31 -11.82 3.06
CA SER A 46 -6.27 -13.20 2.57
C SER A 46 -6.53 -13.32 1.06
N ASN A 47 -7.39 -12.48 0.50
CA ASN A 47 -7.66 -12.44 -0.94
C ASN A 47 -6.45 -11.97 -1.77
N VAL A 48 -5.65 -11.03 -1.25
CA VAL A 48 -4.41 -10.58 -1.90
C VAL A 48 -3.38 -11.70 -1.88
N MET A 49 -3.18 -12.33 -0.73
CA MET A 49 -2.28 -13.48 -0.58
C MET A 49 -2.66 -14.63 -1.49
N GLN A 50 -3.95 -14.96 -1.55
CA GLN A 50 -4.47 -16.00 -2.44
C GLN A 50 -4.18 -15.65 -3.90
N ARG A 51 -4.41 -14.41 -4.32
CA ARG A 51 -4.15 -13.99 -5.70
C ARG A 51 -2.69 -14.11 -6.09
N ILE A 52 -1.78 -13.69 -5.23
CA ILE A 52 -0.33 -13.82 -5.47
C ILE A 52 0.06 -15.29 -5.53
N TRP A 53 -0.47 -16.12 -4.63
CA TRP A 53 -0.23 -17.56 -4.65
C TRP A 53 -0.74 -18.22 -5.95
N GLU A 54 -1.93 -17.86 -6.43
CA GLU A 54 -2.50 -18.37 -7.69
C GLU A 54 -1.62 -18.03 -8.90
N LEU A 55 -1.08 -16.79 -8.95
CA LEU A 55 -0.16 -16.37 -10.02
C LEU A 55 1.13 -17.20 -10.03
N ALA A 56 1.67 -17.49 -8.85
CA ALA A 56 2.85 -18.33 -8.71
C ALA A 56 2.55 -19.81 -9.01
N HIS A 57 1.45 -20.33 -8.48
CA HIS A 57 1.07 -21.74 -8.60
C HIS A 57 0.70 -22.12 -10.05
N SER A 58 -0.01 -21.25 -10.75
CA SER A 58 -0.35 -21.42 -12.17
C SER A 58 0.83 -21.24 -13.11
N ARG A 59 2.01 -20.88 -12.57
CA ARG A 59 3.23 -20.53 -13.34
C ARG A 59 3.05 -19.36 -14.31
N THR A 60 2.05 -18.53 -14.08
CA THR A 60 1.88 -17.27 -14.83
C THR A 60 3.06 -16.35 -14.58
N CYS A 61 3.56 -16.35 -13.33
CA CYS A 61 4.72 -15.56 -12.91
C CYS A 61 5.66 -16.40 -12.04
N THR A 62 6.92 -16.00 -12.02
CA THR A 62 7.89 -16.44 -11.02
C THR A 62 7.84 -15.48 -9.85
N ILE A 63 7.27 -15.91 -8.72
CA ILE A 63 7.18 -15.10 -7.51
C ILE A 63 8.28 -15.55 -6.53
N PRO A 64 9.13 -14.62 -6.03
CA PRO A 64 10.14 -14.96 -5.02
C PRO A 64 9.50 -15.58 -3.77
N GLY A 65 10.11 -16.61 -3.21
CA GLY A 65 9.62 -17.28 -2.02
C GLY A 65 8.53 -18.34 -2.26
N TYR A 66 8.13 -18.55 -3.53
CA TYR A 66 7.21 -19.63 -3.87
C TYR A 66 7.94 -20.98 -3.94
N SER A 67 7.37 -21.97 -3.29
CA SER A 67 7.68 -23.40 -3.44
C SER A 67 6.37 -24.19 -3.57
N ILE A 68 6.44 -25.44 -3.99
CA ILE A 68 5.23 -26.25 -4.19
C ILE A 68 4.40 -26.29 -2.91
N GLY A 69 3.20 -25.68 -2.97
CA GLY A 69 2.24 -25.66 -1.88
C GLY A 69 2.49 -24.59 -0.80
N ASN A 70 3.53 -23.77 -0.93
CA ASN A 70 3.88 -22.75 0.05
C ASN A 70 4.38 -21.47 -0.62
N LEU A 71 4.07 -20.31 -0.02
CA LEU A 71 4.58 -19.01 -0.40
C LEU A 71 5.02 -18.26 0.85
N ASP A 72 6.33 -17.98 0.95
CA ASP A 72 6.91 -17.09 1.96
C ASP A 72 7.50 -15.88 1.22
N PHE A 73 6.72 -14.81 1.19
CA PHE A 73 7.04 -13.62 0.41
C PHE A 73 7.44 -12.47 1.32
N ARG A 74 8.51 -11.81 0.93
CA ARG A 74 8.99 -10.58 1.59
C ARG A 74 9.34 -9.55 0.55
N MET A 75 8.88 -8.33 0.78
CA MET A 75 9.29 -7.20 -0.05
C MET A 75 9.47 -5.93 0.77
N SER A 76 10.31 -5.05 0.27
CA SER A 76 10.39 -3.67 0.73
C SER A 76 9.77 -2.76 -0.33
N PHE A 77 9.15 -1.68 0.12
CA PHE A 77 8.62 -0.63 -0.73
C PHE A 77 9.10 0.73 -0.23
N ALA A 78 9.05 1.74 -1.08
CA ALA A 78 9.28 3.12 -0.67
C ALA A 78 7.98 3.92 -0.75
N ALA A 79 7.78 4.81 0.21
CA ALA A 79 6.65 5.74 0.21
C ALA A 79 7.13 7.16 0.52
N GLN A 80 6.59 8.12 -0.22
CA GLN A 80 6.85 9.53 -0.01
C GLN A 80 5.63 10.19 0.61
N TYR A 81 5.84 10.84 1.74
CA TYR A 81 4.82 11.58 2.48
C TYR A 81 4.96 13.07 2.26
N ASN A 82 3.84 13.74 2.09
CA ASN A 82 3.75 15.18 2.13
C ASN A 82 3.91 15.70 3.57
N PRO A 83 4.24 16.98 3.75
CA PRO A 83 4.32 17.59 5.10
C PRO A 83 3.03 17.49 5.91
N ASP A 84 1.86 17.36 5.26
CA ASP A 84 0.55 17.20 5.92
C ASP A 84 0.27 15.75 6.37
N GLY A 85 1.18 14.80 6.09
CA GLY A 85 1.05 13.39 6.42
C GLY A 85 0.34 12.54 5.38
N SER A 86 -0.15 13.13 4.29
CA SER A 86 -0.71 12.39 3.17
C SER A 86 0.41 11.74 2.33
N VAL A 87 0.09 10.64 1.64
CA VAL A 87 1.03 9.93 0.79
C VAL A 87 0.98 10.50 -0.62
N ALA A 88 2.14 10.91 -1.13
CA ALA A 88 2.29 11.43 -2.49
C ALA A 88 2.63 10.34 -3.50
N ARG A 89 3.56 9.45 -3.14
CA ARG A 89 4.08 8.41 -4.05
C ARG A 89 4.35 7.11 -3.30
N VAL A 90 4.15 6.00 -4.00
CA VAL A 90 4.51 4.65 -3.55
C VAL A 90 5.29 3.96 -4.66
N ILE A 91 6.43 3.37 -4.31
CA ILE A 91 7.24 2.58 -5.23
C ILE A 91 7.28 1.15 -4.71
N VAL A 92 6.80 0.22 -5.53
CA VAL A 92 6.91 -1.23 -5.26
C VAL A 92 8.00 -1.84 -6.12
N PRO A 93 8.64 -2.93 -5.65
CA PRO A 93 9.72 -3.56 -6.39
C PRO A 93 9.20 -4.19 -7.68
N LYS A 94 10.04 -4.16 -8.71
CA LYS A 94 9.81 -4.90 -9.94
C LYS A 94 9.96 -6.40 -9.70
N LEU A 95 8.93 -7.17 -10.04
CA LEU A 95 8.90 -8.63 -9.91
C LEU A 95 8.88 -9.36 -11.26
N ASP A 96 8.92 -8.61 -12.37
CA ASP A 96 8.71 -9.13 -13.74
C ASP A 96 7.37 -9.87 -13.91
N CYS A 97 6.38 -9.46 -13.13
CA CYS A 97 5.01 -9.92 -13.15
C CYS A 97 4.06 -8.74 -12.97
N PRO A 98 3.63 -8.07 -14.04
CA PRO A 98 2.82 -6.85 -13.95
C PRO A 98 1.52 -7.04 -13.13
N GLU A 99 0.91 -8.21 -13.19
CA GLU A 99 -0.30 -8.48 -12.42
C GLU A 99 -0.03 -8.55 -10.91
N ALA A 100 1.03 -9.25 -10.49
CA ALA A 100 1.44 -9.29 -9.08
C ALA A 100 1.86 -7.91 -8.57
N GLU A 101 2.61 -7.17 -9.38
CA GLU A 101 3.05 -5.81 -9.06
C GLU A 101 1.85 -4.88 -8.83
N SER A 102 0.83 -4.95 -9.67
CA SER A 102 -0.41 -4.18 -9.54
C SER A 102 -1.19 -4.55 -8.28
N VAL A 103 -1.34 -5.83 -8.00
CA VAL A 103 -2.04 -6.33 -6.80
C VAL A 103 -1.33 -5.88 -5.52
N LEU A 104 -0.01 -6.02 -5.47
CA LEU A 104 0.80 -5.60 -4.32
C LEU A 104 0.81 -4.09 -4.14
N ALA A 105 0.90 -3.33 -5.22
CA ALA A 105 0.82 -1.87 -5.17
C ALA A 105 -0.50 -1.38 -4.58
N GLY A 106 -1.62 -1.95 -5.02
CA GLY A 106 -2.93 -1.65 -4.46
C GLY A 106 -3.01 -1.96 -2.97
N ALA A 107 -2.53 -3.12 -2.56
CA ALA A 107 -2.51 -3.54 -1.15
C ALA A 107 -1.66 -2.60 -0.28
N VAL A 108 -0.48 -2.20 -0.75
CA VAL A 108 0.39 -1.26 -0.02
C VAL A 108 -0.30 0.10 0.15
N VAL A 109 -0.94 0.63 -0.90
CA VAL A 109 -1.68 1.89 -0.82
C VAL A 109 -2.81 1.79 0.20
N GLU A 110 -3.61 0.73 0.17
CA GLU A 110 -4.70 0.51 1.13
C GLU A 110 -4.19 0.45 2.56
N MET A 111 -3.10 -0.26 2.82
CA MET A 111 -2.48 -0.37 4.15
C MET A 111 -1.95 0.97 4.66
N ILE A 112 -1.33 1.77 3.79
CA ILE A 112 -0.86 3.10 4.14
C ILE A 112 -2.03 4.04 4.46
N GLU A 113 -3.07 4.04 3.63
CA GLU A 113 -4.28 4.86 3.83
C GLU A 113 -5.05 4.45 5.09
N ALA A 114 -5.04 3.16 5.43
CA ALA A 114 -5.60 2.64 6.68
C ALA A 114 -4.78 3.03 7.93
N GLY A 115 -3.56 3.56 7.75
CA GLY A 115 -2.67 3.96 8.83
C GLY A 115 -1.86 2.81 9.44
N ASP A 116 -1.72 1.70 8.71
CA ASP A 116 -0.93 0.55 9.16
C ASP A 116 0.57 0.84 9.18
N TYR A 117 1.01 1.80 8.37
CA TYR A 117 2.37 2.31 8.32
C TYR A 117 2.44 3.77 8.70
N ARG A 118 3.43 4.16 9.52
CA ARG A 118 3.62 5.54 9.97
C ARG A 118 5.09 5.94 9.98
N PRO A 119 5.42 7.16 9.53
CA PRO A 119 6.70 7.78 9.83
C PRO A 119 6.86 8.00 11.33
N THR A 120 8.01 7.63 11.88
CA THR A 120 8.36 7.89 13.30
C THR A 120 9.46 8.92 13.45
N VAL A 121 10.21 9.16 12.37
CA VAL A 121 11.27 10.15 12.30
C VAL A 121 11.02 11.07 11.11
N LYS A 122 11.55 12.28 11.14
CA LYS A 122 11.45 13.20 10.02
C LYS A 122 12.48 12.83 8.95
N SER A 123 12.02 12.75 7.69
CA SER A 123 12.89 12.62 6.52
C SER A 123 12.91 13.95 5.76
N ASP A 124 14.09 14.41 5.35
CA ASP A 124 14.25 15.69 4.65
C ASP A 124 13.49 15.75 3.33
N GLN A 125 13.38 14.61 2.65
CA GLN A 125 12.68 14.49 1.37
C GLN A 125 11.33 13.77 1.46
N GLY A 126 10.90 13.41 2.68
CA GLY A 126 9.65 12.70 2.92
C GLY A 126 9.65 11.23 2.51
N TRP A 127 10.79 10.66 2.09
CA TRP A 127 10.89 9.27 1.68
C TRP A 127 11.17 8.34 2.86
N TYR A 128 10.49 7.20 2.86
CA TYR A 128 10.58 6.16 3.88
C TYR A 128 10.54 4.77 3.24
N LYS A 129 11.12 3.80 3.94
CA LYS A 129 11.04 2.38 3.60
C LYS A 129 9.97 1.70 4.44
N GLY A 130 9.08 0.96 3.80
CA GLY A 130 8.21 -0.02 4.42
C GLY A 130 8.63 -1.44 4.08
N SER A 131 8.22 -2.39 4.88
CA SER A 131 8.43 -3.82 4.63
C SER A 131 7.11 -4.56 4.75
N LEU A 132 6.91 -5.51 3.87
CA LEU A 132 5.75 -6.38 3.83
C LEU A 132 6.22 -7.82 3.82
N THR A 133 5.67 -8.63 4.71
CA THR A 133 5.96 -10.07 4.79
C THR A 133 4.65 -10.82 4.89
N PHE A 134 4.48 -11.86 4.12
CA PHE A 134 3.36 -12.77 4.26
C PHE A 134 3.72 -14.20 3.88
N GLY A 135 3.06 -15.13 4.55
CA GLY A 135 3.10 -16.54 4.24
C GLY A 135 1.73 -17.06 3.83
N PHE A 136 1.69 -17.98 2.89
CA PHE A 136 0.50 -18.67 2.47
C PHE A 136 0.81 -20.14 2.25
N GLU A 137 0.08 -21.01 2.93
CA GLU A 137 0.13 -22.45 2.71
C GLU A 137 -1.06 -22.86 1.82
N GLY A 138 -0.78 -23.48 0.69
CA GLY A 138 -1.81 -23.92 -0.26
C GLY A 138 -2.77 -24.90 0.37
N GLY A 139 -4.05 -24.51 0.50
CA GLY A 139 -5.12 -25.33 1.04
C GLY A 139 -5.47 -25.10 2.51
N ARG A 140 -4.76 -24.23 3.24
CA ARG A 140 -5.13 -23.79 4.58
C ARG A 140 -4.88 -22.30 4.70
N GLY A 141 -5.93 -21.50 4.46
CA GLY A 141 -5.91 -20.09 4.88
C GLY A 141 -5.85 -20.03 6.40
N SER A 142 -4.76 -19.48 6.92
CA SER A 142 -4.61 -19.14 8.33
C SER A 142 -4.99 -17.68 8.55
#